data_ef1ccfb8e4620838985a1585f5dea5aa
#
_entry.id   ef1ccfb8e4620838985a1585f5dea5aa
#
_cell.length_a   1.000
_cell.length_b   1.000
_cell.length_c   1.000
_cell.angle_alpha   90.00
_cell.angle_beta   90.00
_cell.angle_gamma   90.00
#
_symmetry.space_group_name_H-M   'P 1'
#
loop_
_entity.id
_entity.type
_entity.pdbx_description
1 polymer ?
#
loop_
_entity_poly.entity_id
_entity_poly.type
_entity_poly.pdbx_seq_one_letter_code
_entity_poly.pdbx_strand_id
1 'polypeptide(L)'
;MNQNSPVKRRARGFSLIELLIVVAIIGVVAAIAVPSLLNSKQAAHNASALGSLKLIHSAQIAYRTRMPQFGNLTDLGNANTLTDPLLKTGNKSNYVFVINQATLTADNFEVTASPTVSPWRFYYMDGSGVIRSNLGSAANVSHPPVNY
;
A
#
# COMPACT_ATOMS: atom_id res chain seq x y z
N MET A 1 -29.79 -69.89 14.80
CA MET A 1 -30.25 -68.63 14.12
C MET A 1 -29.83 -67.47 15.00
N ASN A 2 -28.75 -66.77 14.58
CA ASN A 2 -28.18 -65.70 15.37
C ASN A 2 -28.54 -64.42 14.65
N GLN A 3 -29.49 -63.63 15.16
CA GLN A 3 -29.91 -62.34 14.59
C GLN A 3 -29.06 -61.22 15.18
N ASN A 4 -27.98 -60.85 14.49
CA ASN A 4 -27.23 -59.63 14.77
C ASN A 4 -28.03 -58.41 14.26
N SER A 5 -28.79 -57.80 15.15
CA SER A 5 -29.45 -56.52 14.86
C SER A 5 -28.40 -55.42 14.86
N PRO A 6 -28.30 -54.58 13.79
CA PRO A 6 -27.36 -53.46 13.75
C PRO A 6 -27.77 -52.39 14.76
N VAL A 7 -26.88 -52.03 15.67
CA VAL A 7 -27.06 -50.90 16.60
C VAL A 7 -27.11 -49.61 15.80
N LYS A 8 -28.28 -49.00 15.63
CA LYS A 8 -28.46 -47.68 15.06
C LYS A 8 -27.77 -46.66 15.97
N ARG A 9 -26.59 -46.18 15.53
CA ARG A 9 -25.95 -45.03 16.15
C ARG A 9 -26.85 -43.80 15.90
N ARG A 10 -27.45 -43.24 16.95
CA ARG A 10 -28.18 -41.96 16.89
C ARG A 10 -27.17 -40.87 16.53
N ALA A 11 -27.31 -40.30 15.36
CA ALA A 11 -26.61 -39.07 15.00
C ALA A 11 -27.05 -38.00 16.00
N ARG A 12 -26.12 -37.46 16.78
CA ARG A 12 -26.36 -36.30 17.66
C ARG A 12 -26.50 -35.08 16.79
N GLY A 13 -27.68 -34.51 16.72
CA GLY A 13 -27.90 -33.21 16.05
C GLY A 13 -27.27 -32.07 16.87
N PHE A 14 -26.85 -31.02 16.16
CA PHE A 14 -26.36 -29.78 16.77
C PHE A 14 -27.50 -29.06 17.50
N SER A 15 -27.24 -28.55 18.71
CA SER A 15 -28.20 -27.74 19.45
C SER A 15 -28.22 -26.32 18.88
N LEU A 16 -29.40 -25.69 18.80
CA LEU A 16 -29.56 -24.30 18.35
C LEU A 16 -28.75 -23.33 19.24
N ILE A 17 -28.71 -23.59 20.57
CA ILE A 17 -27.96 -22.79 21.52
C ILE A 17 -26.43 -22.91 21.30
N GLU A 18 -25.95 -24.10 20.94
CA GLU A 18 -24.53 -24.30 20.63
C GLU A 18 -24.08 -23.51 19.41
N LEU A 19 -24.93 -23.44 18.37
CA LEU A 19 -24.67 -22.60 17.21
C LEU A 19 -24.73 -21.13 17.58
N LEU A 20 -25.68 -20.70 18.41
CA LEU A 20 -25.85 -19.31 18.82
C LEU A 20 -24.66 -18.79 19.64
N ILE A 21 -24.12 -19.59 20.53
CA ILE A 21 -22.92 -19.24 21.31
C ILE A 21 -21.71 -19.08 20.38
N VAL A 22 -21.54 -19.98 19.43
CA VAL A 22 -20.41 -19.91 18.47
C VAL A 22 -20.46 -18.63 17.64
N VAL A 23 -21.61 -18.28 17.06
CA VAL A 23 -21.72 -17.04 16.27
C VAL A 23 -21.55 -15.78 17.13
N ALA A 24 -22.00 -15.81 18.38
CA ALA A 24 -21.79 -14.71 19.34
C ALA A 24 -20.29 -14.50 19.62
N ILE A 25 -19.54 -15.56 19.85
CA ILE A 25 -18.09 -15.48 20.09
C ILE A 25 -17.36 -14.98 18.84
N ILE A 26 -17.71 -15.51 17.66
CA ILE A 26 -17.12 -15.05 16.39
C ILE A 26 -17.40 -13.55 16.18
N GLY A 27 -18.62 -13.08 16.46
CA GLY A 27 -19.00 -11.69 16.36
C GLY A 27 -18.16 -10.78 17.25
N VAL A 28 -17.93 -11.16 18.50
CA VAL A 28 -17.09 -10.39 19.43
C VAL A 28 -15.63 -10.34 18.97
N VAL A 29 -15.07 -11.47 18.56
CA VAL A 29 -13.69 -11.54 18.05
C VAL A 29 -13.53 -10.70 16.76
N ALA A 30 -14.48 -10.83 15.84
CA ALA A 30 -14.45 -10.06 14.58
C ALA A 30 -14.54 -8.55 14.83
N ALA A 31 -15.35 -8.11 15.79
CA ALA A 31 -15.50 -6.68 16.12
C ALA A 31 -14.17 -6.02 16.53
N ILE A 32 -13.28 -6.76 17.15
CA ILE A 32 -11.95 -6.28 17.56
C ILE A 32 -10.91 -6.49 16.44
N ALA A 33 -10.95 -7.64 15.77
CA ALA A 33 -9.93 -8.03 14.80
C ALA A 33 -10.02 -7.23 13.49
N VAL A 34 -11.22 -6.94 12.98
CA VAL A 34 -11.40 -6.27 11.69
C VAL A 34 -10.82 -4.85 11.68
N PRO A 35 -11.11 -3.94 12.63
CA PRO A 35 -10.51 -2.61 12.65
C PRO A 35 -8.98 -2.66 12.74
N SER A 36 -8.44 -3.54 13.58
CA SER A 36 -6.98 -3.71 13.73
C SER A 36 -6.32 -4.16 12.43
N LEU A 37 -6.95 -5.09 11.69
CA LEU A 37 -6.46 -5.55 10.40
C LEU A 37 -6.46 -4.43 9.35
N LEU A 38 -7.50 -3.60 9.31
CA LEU A 38 -7.58 -2.47 8.38
C LEU A 38 -6.47 -1.44 8.64
N ASN A 39 -6.22 -1.09 9.90
CA ASN A 39 -5.13 -0.19 10.27
C ASN A 39 -3.76 -0.76 9.90
N SER A 40 -3.55 -2.06 10.12
CA SER A 40 -2.31 -2.75 9.74
C SER A 40 -2.10 -2.76 8.23
N LYS A 41 -3.14 -2.99 7.44
CA LYS A 41 -3.09 -2.89 5.97
C LYS A 41 -2.74 -1.48 5.51
N GLN A 42 -3.36 -0.46 6.10
CA GLN A 42 -3.06 0.94 5.78
C GLN A 42 -1.59 1.27 6.09
N ALA A 43 -1.08 0.87 7.25
CA ALA A 43 0.32 1.06 7.62
C ALA A 43 1.28 0.38 6.62
N ALA A 44 0.96 -0.84 6.17
CA ALA A 44 1.75 -1.55 5.17
C ALA A 44 1.75 -0.84 3.81
N HIS A 45 0.61 -0.32 3.36
CA HIS A 45 0.52 0.45 2.12
C HIS A 45 1.30 1.77 2.20
N ASN A 46 1.21 2.48 3.34
CA ASN A 46 1.99 3.69 3.59
C ASN A 46 3.49 3.41 3.54
N ALA A 47 3.96 2.36 4.21
CA ALA A 47 5.37 1.95 4.19
C ALA A 47 5.84 1.58 2.77
N SER A 48 5.00 0.88 2.00
CA SER A 48 5.27 0.57 0.60
C SER A 48 5.38 1.83 -0.26
N ALA A 49 4.52 2.82 -0.05
CA ALA A 49 4.57 4.10 -0.78
C ALA A 49 5.88 4.85 -0.48
N LEU A 50 6.29 4.93 0.79
CA LEU A 50 7.55 5.54 1.20
C LEU A 50 8.77 4.82 0.59
N GLY A 51 8.77 3.48 0.60
CA GLY A 51 9.81 2.70 -0.07
C GLY A 51 9.85 2.95 -1.58
N SER A 52 8.69 3.08 -2.21
CA SER A 52 8.56 3.37 -3.63
C SER A 52 9.11 4.75 -4.00
N LEU A 53 8.83 5.78 -3.19
CA LEU A 53 9.41 7.12 -3.39
C LEU A 53 10.94 7.10 -3.29
N LYS A 54 11.51 6.36 -2.33
CA LYS A 54 12.96 6.18 -2.22
C LYS A 54 13.56 5.48 -3.45
N LEU A 55 12.86 4.48 -4.00
CA LEU A 55 13.27 3.81 -5.23
C LEU A 55 13.24 4.77 -6.42
N ILE A 56 12.18 5.58 -6.56
CA ILE A 56 12.09 6.61 -7.60
C ILE A 56 13.24 7.62 -7.47
N HIS A 57 13.53 8.09 -6.25
CA HIS A 57 14.64 9.01 -6.02
C HIS A 57 15.98 8.40 -6.46
N SER A 58 16.27 7.17 -6.03
CA SER A 58 17.50 6.48 -6.44
C SER A 58 17.58 6.28 -7.95
N ALA A 59 16.45 5.95 -8.59
CA ALA A 59 16.36 5.81 -10.05
C ALA A 59 16.59 7.15 -10.77
N GLN A 60 16.08 8.26 -10.23
CA GLN A 60 16.32 9.62 -10.75
C GLN A 60 17.79 10.00 -10.68
N ILE A 61 18.45 9.76 -9.55
CA ILE A 61 19.88 10.02 -9.42
C ILE A 61 20.69 9.19 -10.42
N ALA A 62 20.39 7.90 -10.56
CA ALA A 62 21.05 7.04 -11.54
C ALA A 62 20.78 7.47 -13.00
N TYR A 63 19.58 7.93 -13.30
CA TYR A 63 19.21 8.46 -14.62
C TYR A 63 19.99 9.75 -14.94
N ARG A 64 20.05 10.67 -13.96
CA ARG A 64 20.72 11.95 -14.10
C ARG A 64 22.22 11.86 -14.37
N THR A 65 22.90 10.75 -13.98
CA THR A 65 24.31 10.53 -14.31
C THR A 65 24.58 10.34 -15.81
N ARG A 66 23.53 10.02 -16.59
CA ARG A 66 23.62 9.70 -18.03
C ARG A 66 22.88 10.71 -18.90
N MET A 67 21.92 11.41 -18.32
CA MET A 67 21.03 12.34 -19.03
C MET A 67 21.18 13.76 -18.51
N PRO A 68 20.91 14.78 -19.33
CA PRO A 68 21.11 16.18 -18.95
C PRO A 68 20.09 16.67 -17.92
N GLN A 69 18.98 15.96 -17.73
CA GLN A 69 17.90 16.32 -16.80
C GLN A 69 17.28 15.06 -16.18
N PHE A 70 16.46 15.23 -15.16
CA PHE A 70 15.66 14.17 -14.56
C PHE A 70 14.58 13.68 -15.54
N GLY A 71 14.08 12.43 -15.34
CA GLY A 71 13.14 11.79 -16.26
C GLY A 71 11.77 11.54 -15.63
N ASN A 72 10.77 11.27 -16.47
CA ASN A 72 9.49 10.75 -16.02
C ASN A 72 9.58 9.21 -15.75
N LEU A 73 8.51 8.60 -15.25
CA LEU A 73 8.51 7.15 -14.92
C LEU A 73 8.82 6.27 -16.13
N THR A 74 8.36 6.66 -17.32
CA THR A 74 8.63 5.93 -18.57
C THR A 74 10.10 6.03 -18.94
N ASP A 75 10.69 7.22 -18.84
CA ASP A 75 12.11 7.44 -19.10
C ASP A 75 13.00 6.62 -18.16
N LEU A 76 12.69 6.62 -16.86
CA LEU A 76 13.39 5.81 -15.87
C LEU A 76 13.28 4.31 -16.16
N GLY A 77 12.10 3.88 -16.62
CA GLY A 77 11.83 2.51 -17.01
C GLY A 77 12.61 2.09 -18.25
N ASN A 78 12.66 2.93 -19.29
CA ASN A 78 13.38 2.69 -20.54
C ASN A 78 14.90 2.68 -20.34
N ALA A 79 15.39 3.53 -19.45
CA ALA A 79 16.81 3.58 -19.07
C ALA A 79 17.23 2.44 -18.11
N ASN A 80 16.30 1.56 -17.70
CA ASN A 80 16.52 0.50 -16.71
C ASN A 80 17.04 1.00 -15.34
N THR A 81 16.81 2.26 -15.01
CA THR A 81 17.14 2.81 -13.69
C THR A 81 16.03 2.53 -12.67
N LEU A 82 14.79 2.44 -13.13
CA LEU A 82 13.64 1.97 -12.36
C LEU A 82 13.24 0.58 -12.86
N THR A 83 13.51 -0.45 -12.07
CA THR A 83 13.29 -1.86 -12.47
C THR A 83 11.94 -2.43 -12.02
N ASP A 84 11.30 -1.83 -11.02
CA ASP A 84 9.99 -2.27 -10.50
C ASP A 84 8.89 -2.10 -11.56
N PRO A 85 8.26 -3.19 -12.05
CA PRO A 85 7.29 -3.11 -13.14
C PRO A 85 6.01 -2.37 -12.75
N LEU A 86 5.60 -2.41 -11.48
CA LEU A 86 4.41 -1.70 -11.01
C LEU A 86 4.67 -0.21 -10.90
N LEU A 87 5.85 0.20 -10.42
CA LEU A 87 6.21 1.61 -10.37
C LEU A 87 6.38 2.24 -11.75
N LYS A 88 6.80 1.49 -12.75
CA LYS A 88 6.85 1.96 -14.15
C LYS A 88 5.48 2.39 -14.67
N THR A 89 4.41 1.73 -14.22
CA THR A 89 3.03 2.11 -14.56
C THR A 89 2.48 3.26 -13.69
N GLY A 90 3.21 3.67 -12.67
CA GLY A 90 2.76 4.67 -11.70
C GLY A 90 1.78 4.13 -10.66
N ASN A 91 1.45 2.82 -10.64
CA ASN A 91 0.46 2.27 -9.72
C ASN A 91 1.08 1.15 -8.87
N LYS A 92 1.12 1.33 -7.54
CA LYS A 92 1.61 0.31 -6.62
C LYS A 92 1.00 0.46 -5.24
N SER A 93 0.58 -0.66 -4.63
CA SER A 93 0.11 -0.74 -3.23
C SER A 93 -0.99 0.28 -2.90
N ASN A 94 -2.00 0.44 -3.76
CA ASN A 94 -3.08 1.41 -3.62
C ASN A 94 -2.61 2.87 -3.60
N TYR A 95 -1.48 3.16 -4.24
CA TYR A 95 -0.97 4.50 -4.49
C TYR A 95 -0.74 4.74 -5.98
N VAL A 96 -1.04 5.95 -6.42
CA VAL A 96 -0.70 6.46 -7.76
C VAL A 96 0.47 7.41 -7.62
N PHE A 97 1.56 7.11 -8.35
CA PHE A 97 2.78 7.90 -8.37
C PHE A 97 2.81 8.72 -9.66
N VAL A 98 2.97 10.03 -9.53
CA VAL A 98 3.06 10.95 -10.67
C VAL A 98 4.29 11.82 -10.51
N ILE A 99 5.15 11.82 -11.53
CA ILE A 99 6.25 12.79 -11.66
C ILE A 99 5.69 13.98 -12.45
N ASN A 100 5.79 15.18 -11.87
CA ASN A 100 5.34 16.40 -12.51
C ASN A 100 6.30 16.78 -13.65
N GLN A 101 5.84 16.63 -14.88
CA GLN A 101 6.66 16.90 -16.05
C GLN A 101 7.08 18.36 -16.17
N ALA A 102 6.27 19.28 -15.65
CA ALA A 102 6.57 20.72 -15.70
C ALA A 102 7.74 21.12 -14.79
N THR A 103 8.10 20.28 -13.80
CA THR A 103 9.19 20.55 -12.85
C THR A 103 10.45 19.74 -13.15
N LEU A 104 10.46 18.96 -14.25
CA LEU A 104 11.63 18.21 -14.69
C LEU A 104 12.70 19.15 -15.26
N THR A 105 13.78 19.28 -14.53
CA THR A 105 14.95 20.11 -14.91
C THR A 105 16.24 19.32 -14.70
N ALA A 106 17.37 19.99 -14.90
CA ALA A 106 18.68 19.45 -14.53
C ALA A 106 18.86 19.32 -13.01
N ASP A 107 18.18 20.16 -12.24
CA ASP A 107 18.45 20.34 -10.81
C ASP A 107 17.28 19.89 -9.93
N ASN A 108 16.07 19.70 -10.50
CA ASN A 108 14.90 19.35 -9.72
C ASN A 108 13.92 18.43 -10.45
N PHE A 109 13.18 17.65 -9.69
CA PHE A 109 11.98 16.93 -10.07
C PHE A 109 11.01 16.90 -8.88
N GLU A 110 9.75 16.73 -9.16
CA GLU A 110 8.72 16.56 -8.14
C GLU A 110 7.95 15.27 -8.42
N VAL A 111 7.73 14.49 -7.38
CA VAL A 111 6.91 13.29 -7.42
C VAL A 111 5.89 13.32 -6.30
N THR A 112 4.65 12.99 -6.64
CA THR A 112 3.55 12.82 -5.68
C THR A 112 3.13 11.36 -5.62
N ALA A 113 2.76 10.88 -4.44
CA ALA A 113 2.11 9.61 -4.25
C ALA A 113 0.73 9.86 -3.61
N SER A 114 -0.30 9.63 -4.40
CA SER A 114 -1.70 9.85 -4.02
C SER A 114 -2.37 8.51 -3.72
N PRO A 115 -3.00 8.34 -2.55
CA PRO A 115 -3.71 7.09 -2.24
C PRO A 115 -4.99 6.96 -3.09
N THR A 116 -5.33 5.74 -3.48
CA THR A 116 -6.58 5.43 -4.16
C THR A 116 -7.77 5.26 -3.20
N VAL A 117 -7.49 5.19 -1.88
CA VAL A 117 -8.47 5.02 -0.80
C VAL A 117 -8.30 6.13 0.23
N SER A 118 -9.38 6.84 0.56
CA SER A 118 -9.41 7.89 1.60
C SER A 118 -9.81 7.28 2.96
N PRO A 119 -9.33 7.82 4.12
CA PRO A 119 -8.50 9.01 4.33
C PRO A 119 -7.02 8.65 4.57
N TRP A 120 -6.31 8.23 3.54
CA TRP A 120 -4.90 7.87 3.67
C TRP A 120 -3.99 9.09 3.50
N ARG A 121 -2.67 8.93 3.77
CA ARG A 121 -1.69 10.01 3.63
C ARG A 121 -1.27 10.17 2.18
N PHE A 122 -1.23 11.42 1.74
CA PHE A 122 -0.58 11.83 0.50
C PHE A 122 0.90 12.10 0.78
N TYR A 123 1.74 11.77 -0.18
CA TYR A 123 3.18 12.02 -0.07
C TYR A 123 3.67 12.88 -1.24
N TYR A 124 4.68 13.66 -0.96
CA TYR A 124 5.40 14.52 -1.91
C TYR A 124 6.89 14.35 -1.67
N MET A 125 7.67 14.39 -2.74
CA MET A 125 9.13 14.41 -2.70
C MET A 125 9.64 15.20 -3.89
N ASP A 126 10.71 15.94 -3.70
CA ASP A 126 11.44 16.68 -4.73
C ASP A 126 12.89 16.18 -4.87
N GLY A 127 13.70 16.88 -5.66
CA GLY A 127 15.11 16.56 -5.88
C GLY A 127 15.98 16.53 -4.63
N SER A 128 15.52 17.14 -3.51
CA SER A 128 16.22 17.02 -2.22
C SER A 128 16.14 15.63 -1.57
N GLY A 129 15.23 14.79 -2.03
CA GLY A 129 14.96 13.46 -1.47
C GLY A 129 14.17 13.49 -0.16
N VAL A 130 13.76 14.66 0.31
CA VAL A 130 12.93 14.79 1.53
C VAL A 130 11.49 14.41 1.21
N ILE A 131 11.00 13.35 1.85
CA ILE A 131 9.60 12.94 1.72
C ILE A 131 8.76 13.71 2.72
N ARG A 132 7.70 14.35 2.24
CA ARG A 132 6.72 15.12 3.03
C ARG A 132 5.37 14.44 2.97
N SER A 133 4.53 14.62 3.98
CA SER A 133 3.20 14.01 3.99
C SER A 133 2.12 14.95 4.47
N ASN A 134 0.92 14.74 3.94
CA ASN A 134 -0.31 15.37 4.40
C ASN A 134 -1.43 14.33 4.48
N LEU A 135 -2.38 14.53 5.39
CA LEU A 135 -3.54 13.66 5.56
C LEU A 135 -4.76 14.27 4.88
N GLY A 136 -5.41 13.49 4.00
CA GLY A 136 -6.68 13.86 3.40
C GLY A 136 -6.62 14.81 2.20
N SER A 137 -5.44 15.38 1.89
CA SER A 137 -5.25 16.21 0.70
C SER A 137 -3.81 16.15 0.18
N ALA A 138 -3.59 16.59 -1.05
CA ALA A 138 -2.28 16.55 -1.72
C ALA A 138 -1.18 17.18 -0.87
N ALA A 139 -0.06 16.47 -0.72
CA ALA A 139 1.14 16.98 -0.07
C ALA A 139 1.96 17.85 -1.04
N ASN A 140 2.72 18.79 -0.51
CA ASN A 140 3.62 19.67 -1.26
C ASN A 140 4.85 20.05 -0.42
N VAL A 141 5.72 20.91 -0.93
CA VAL A 141 6.96 21.36 -0.28
C VAL A 141 6.75 22.03 1.08
N SER A 142 5.58 22.62 1.35
CA SER A 142 5.27 23.31 2.61
C SER A 142 4.88 22.37 3.75
N HIS A 143 4.61 21.09 3.47
CA HIS A 143 4.21 20.14 4.50
C HIS A 143 5.42 19.58 5.26
N PRO A 144 5.22 19.14 6.51
CA PRO A 144 6.31 18.61 7.34
C PRO A 144 6.91 17.34 6.71
N PRO A 145 8.24 17.14 6.89
CA PRO A 145 8.89 15.92 6.48
C PRO A 145 8.36 14.73 7.29
N VAL A 146 8.39 13.56 6.66
CA VAL A 146 8.06 12.30 7.34
C VAL A 146 9.25 11.91 8.21
N ASN A 147 9.01 11.79 9.54
CA ASN A 147 9.98 11.23 10.48
C ASN A 147 9.88 9.69 10.42
N TYR A 148 11.01 9.03 10.32
CA TYR A 148 11.12 7.56 10.25
C TYR A 148 11.45 7.00 11.63
#